data_1107f54cbf601012e07419704692e2e5
#
_entry.id   1107f54cbf601012e07419704692e2e5
#
_cell.length_a   1.000
_cell.length_b   1.000
_cell.length_c   1.000
_cell.angle_alpha   90.00
_cell.angle_beta   90.00
_cell.angle_gamma   90.00
#
_symmetry.space_group_name_H-M   'P 1'
#
loop_
_entity.id
_entity.type
_entity.pdbx_description
1 polymer ?
#
loop_
_entity_poly.entity_id
_entity_poly.type
_entity_poly.pdbx_seq_one_letter_code
_entity_poly.pdbx_strand_id
1 'polypeptide(L)'
;LYGSKKGDITFFHSKKYKDLAQSTKASFCITTDNLKDEINKNCIPIIVSNVLISTSIITSKFYPNSLYDDFDDKVDFIGETKFKNIVKFGKNVLIGANVSIGKNCSIGHNSIIEKNVSISDNCSIGSNVVIRNSVIKKNVRILDNSIIGKHGFGFFPNKDKNIRYPHIGA
;
A
#
# COMPACT_ATOMS: atom_id res chain seq x y z
N LEU A 1 -5.66 -10.54 -9.07
CA LEU A 1 -6.31 -11.05 -10.28
C LEU A 1 -6.72 -9.91 -11.22
N TYR A 2 -7.61 -9.02 -10.76
CA TYR A 2 -8.03 -7.85 -11.55
C TYR A 2 -6.87 -6.87 -11.73
N GLY A 3 -6.69 -6.35 -12.95
CA GLY A 3 -5.63 -5.38 -13.27
C GLY A 3 -4.21 -5.94 -13.40
N SER A 4 -4.01 -7.23 -13.16
CA SER A 4 -2.70 -7.88 -13.34
C SER A 4 -2.25 -7.86 -14.81
N LYS A 5 -0.95 -7.74 -15.03
CA LYS A 5 -0.30 -7.67 -16.34
C LYS A 5 0.72 -8.79 -16.48
N LYS A 6 1.24 -8.95 -17.70
CA LYS A 6 2.39 -9.85 -17.96
C LYS A 6 3.58 -9.42 -17.08
N GLY A 7 4.20 -10.38 -16.41
CA GLY A 7 5.28 -10.18 -15.45
C GLY A 7 4.81 -10.15 -14.00
N ASP A 8 3.50 -9.92 -13.74
CA ASP A 8 2.98 -9.90 -12.39
C ASP A 8 2.78 -11.30 -11.80
N ILE A 9 2.85 -11.38 -10.47
CA ILE A 9 2.40 -12.50 -9.68
C ILE A 9 1.08 -12.12 -8.98
N THR A 10 0.10 -13.01 -9.01
CA THR A 10 -1.19 -12.84 -8.35
C THR A 10 -1.53 -14.06 -7.49
N PHE A 11 -2.72 -14.10 -6.88
CA PHE A 11 -3.15 -15.26 -6.11
C PHE A 11 -4.64 -15.56 -6.29
N PHE A 12 -4.99 -16.84 -6.17
CA PHE A 12 -6.34 -17.34 -6.28
C PHE A 12 -6.62 -18.41 -5.19
N HIS A 13 -7.45 -18.07 -4.21
CA HIS A 13 -7.66 -18.88 -3.02
C HIS A 13 -9.11 -19.33 -2.84
N SER A 14 -10.05 -18.88 -3.68
CA SER A 14 -11.46 -19.18 -3.54
C SER A 14 -12.17 -19.20 -4.88
N LYS A 15 -13.02 -20.20 -5.11
CA LYS A 15 -13.87 -20.32 -6.32
C LYS A 15 -14.77 -19.12 -6.57
N LYS A 16 -15.06 -18.30 -5.54
CA LYS A 16 -15.79 -17.04 -5.68
C LYS A 16 -15.16 -16.11 -6.71
N TYR A 17 -13.85 -16.20 -6.93
CA TYR A 17 -13.09 -15.34 -7.85
C TYR A 17 -12.70 -16.05 -9.15
N LYS A 18 -13.40 -17.13 -9.53
CA LYS A 18 -13.12 -17.93 -10.70
C LYS A 18 -13.05 -17.11 -11.98
N ASP A 19 -14.04 -16.27 -12.25
CA ASP A 19 -14.11 -15.46 -13.48
C ASP A 19 -12.90 -14.51 -13.59
N LEU A 20 -12.46 -13.94 -12.45
CA LEU A 20 -11.25 -13.12 -12.40
C LEU A 20 -9.98 -13.94 -12.62
N ALA A 21 -9.94 -15.18 -12.13
CA ALA A 21 -8.82 -16.09 -12.34
C ALA A 21 -8.70 -16.52 -13.81
N GLN A 22 -9.81 -16.78 -14.47
CA GLN A 22 -9.86 -17.14 -15.90
C GLN A 22 -9.49 -15.96 -16.83
N SER A 23 -9.79 -14.73 -16.43
CA SER A 23 -9.50 -13.52 -17.19
C SER A 23 -8.19 -12.83 -16.82
N THR A 24 -7.43 -13.34 -15.86
CA THR A 24 -6.17 -12.72 -15.40
C THR A 24 -5.12 -12.68 -16.53
N LYS A 25 -4.35 -11.59 -16.56
CA LYS A 25 -3.18 -11.42 -17.45
C LYS A 25 -1.85 -11.57 -16.71
N ALA A 26 -1.86 -11.99 -15.45
CA ALA A 26 -0.66 -12.26 -14.68
C ALA A 26 0.16 -13.41 -15.29
N SER A 27 1.47 -13.38 -15.15
CA SER A 27 2.34 -14.48 -15.54
C SER A 27 2.30 -15.64 -14.57
N PHE A 28 2.11 -15.38 -13.28
CA PHE A 28 2.10 -16.39 -12.23
C PHE A 28 0.91 -16.20 -11.30
N CYS A 29 0.36 -17.32 -10.79
CA CYS A 29 -0.72 -17.30 -9.82
C CYS A 29 -0.49 -18.31 -8.69
N ILE A 30 -0.39 -17.81 -7.45
CA ILE A 30 -0.31 -18.65 -6.26
C ILE A 30 -1.69 -19.24 -6.00
N THR A 31 -1.79 -20.57 -5.95
CA THR A 31 -3.07 -21.27 -5.78
C THR A 31 -2.87 -22.63 -5.12
N THR A 32 -3.96 -23.36 -4.89
CA THR A 32 -3.93 -24.74 -4.43
C THR A 32 -4.15 -25.71 -5.59
N ASP A 33 -3.79 -26.97 -5.40
CA ASP A 33 -3.91 -28.00 -6.43
C ASP A 33 -5.35 -28.16 -6.95
N ASN A 34 -6.34 -28.06 -6.08
CA ASN A 34 -7.76 -28.17 -6.43
C ASN A 34 -8.36 -26.95 -7.16
N LEU A 35 -7.60 -25.86 -7.31
CA LEU A 35 -8.03 -24.63 -7.98
C LEU A 35 -7.21 -24.32 -9.23
N LYS A 36 -6.12 -25.02 -9.49
CA LYS A 36 -5.18 -24.73 -10.58
C LYS A 36 -5.81 -24.72 -11.96
N ASP A 37 -6.75 -25.61 -12.21
CA ASP A 37 -7.41 -25.78 -13.51
C ASP A 37 -8.42 -24.68 -13.84
N GLU A 38 -8.74 -23.83 -12.83
CA GLU A 38 -9.65 -22.69 -12.97
C GLU A 38 -8.95 -21.39 -13.35
N ILE A 39 -7.62 -21.43 -13.52
CA ILE A 39 -6.81 -20.25 -13.86
C ILE A 39 -6.67 -20.14 -15.38
N ASN A 40 -6.44 -18.91 -15.88
CA ASN A 40 -6.12 -18.66 -17.28
C ASN A 40 -4.96 -19.56 -17.75
N LYS A 41 -5.10 -20.22 -18.88
CA LYS A 41 -4.11 -21.17 -19.44
C LYS A 41 -2.73 -20.56 -19.71
N ASN A 42 -2.66 -19.24 -19.88
CA ASN A 42 -1.40 -18.51 -20.08
C ASN A 42 -0.73 -18.09 -18.76
N CYS A 43 -1.37 -18.35 -17.61
CA CYS A 43 -0.85 -18.01 -16.29
C CYS A 43 -0.32 -19.29 -15.63
N ILE A 44 0.93 -19.26 -15.19
CA ILE A 44 1.59 -20.41 -14.58
C ILE A 44 1.14 -20.53 -13.11
N PRO A 45 0.51 -21.65 -12.70
CA PRO A 45 0.13 -21.87 -11.32
C PRO A 45 1.35 -22.20 -10.44
N ILE A 46 1.44 -21.55 -9.28
CA ILE A 46 2.38 -21.88 -8.20
C ILE A 46 1.57 -22.57 -7.11
N ILE A 47 1.73 -23.90 -7.01
CA ILE A 47 0.93 -24.73 -6.13
C ILE A 47 1.47 -24.64 -4.70
N VAL A 48 0.59 -24.31 -3.76
CA VAL A 48 0.91 -24.19 -2.33
C VAL A 48 -0.20 -24.83 -1.48
N SER A 49 0.14 -25.19 -0.26
CA SER A 49 -0.84 -25.74 0.70
C SER A 49 -1.77 -24.66 1.28
N ASN A 50 -1.28 -23.44 1.46
CA ASN A 50 -2.05 -22.30 1.97
C ASN A 50 -1.71 -21.03 1.21
N VAL A 51 -2.64 -20.59 0.36
CA VAL A 51 -2.44 -19.43 -0.52
C VAL A 51 -2.24 -18.15 0.27
N LEU A 52 -3.02 -17.90 1.32
CA LEU A 52 -2.95 -16.63 2.06
C LEU A 52 -1.64 -16.50 2.83
N ILE A 53 -1.17 -17.59 3.46
CA ILE A 53 0.14 -17.62 4.12
C ILE A 53 1.27 -17.43 3.11
N SER A 54 1.24 -18.14 1.99
CA SER A 54 2.25 -18.02 0.94
C SER A 54 2.28 -16.62 0.33
N THR A 55 1.12 -16.00 0.12
CA THR A 55 1.01 -14.61 -0.34
C THR A 55 1.64 -13.65 0.66
N SER A 56 1.40 -13.83 1.96
CA SER A 56 2.04 -13.01 3.01
C SER A 56 3.58 -13.12 2.98
N ILE A 57 4.09 -14.34 2.87
CA ILE A 57 5.54 -14.60 2.80
C ILE A 57 6.15 -13.93 1.55
N ILE A 58 5.52 -14.09 0.40
CA ILE A 58 5.99 -13.50 -0.86
C ILE A 58 5.93 -11.97 -0.80
N THR A 59 4.83 -11.39 -0.31
CA THR A 59 4.71 -9.94 -0.15
C THR A 59 5.82 -9.39 0.74
N SER A 60 6.16 -10.06 1.85
CA SER A 60 7.27 -9.66 2.72
C SER A 60 8.65 -9.73 2.04
N LYS A 61 8.82 -10.59 1.00
CA LYS A 61 10.06 -10.63 0.21
C LYS A 61 10.18 -9.43 -0.74
N PHE A 62 9.08 -9.01 -1.37
CA PHE A 62 9.06 -7.81 -2.21
C PHE A 62 9.13 -6.52 -1.38
N TYR A 63 8.57 -6.53 -0.17
CA TYR A 63 8.50 -5.38 0.74
C TYR A 63 9.02 -5.76 2.14
N PRO A 64 10.34 -5.89 2.33
CA PRO A 64 10.93 -6.44 3.58
C PRO A 64 10.48 -5.71 4.85
N ASN A 65 10.23 -4.41 4.79
CA ASN A 65 9.85 -3.59 5.94
C ASN A 65 8.33 -3.49 6.16
N SER A 66 7.52 -4.21 5.35
CA SER A 66 6.05 -4.11 5.38
C SER A 66 5.38 -4.73 6.61
N LEU A 67 6.13 -5.39 7.48
CA LEU A 67 5.65 -5.96 8.75
C LEU A 67 5.90 -5.05 9.96
N TYR A 68 6.69 -3.99 9.79
CA TYR A 68 7.13 -3.10 10.87
C TYR A 68 6.48 -1.72 10.70
N ASP A 69 6.14 -1.11 11.82
CA ASP A 69 5.57 0.24 11.90
C ASP A 69 6.64 1.29 12.25
N ASP A 70 7.84 1.14 11.71
CA ASP A 70 8.92 2.09 11.95
C ASP A 70 8.55 3.47 11.37
N PHE A 71 9.00 4.52 12.04
CA PHE A 71 8.87 5.87 11.52
C PHE A 71 9.86 6.12 10.37
N ASP A 72 9.54 7.09 9.51
CA ASP A 72 10.47 7.53 8.47
C ASP A 72 11.51 8.48 9.09
N ASP A 73 12.74 8.02 9.23
CA ASP A 73 13.87 8.78 9.78
C ASP A 73 14.48 9.78 8.79
N LYS A 74 13.98 9.81 7.55
CA LYS A 74 14.47 10.66 6.45
C LYS A 74 13.46 11.71 6.03
N VAL A 75 12.77 12.30 7.00
CA VAL A 75 11.85 13.41 6.75
C VAL A 75 12.55 14.76 6.95
N ASP A 76 12.29 15.69 6.05
CA ASP A 76 12.84 17.03 6.08
C ASP A 76 11.80 18.08 6.47
N PHE A 77 12.25 19.19 7.06
CA PHE A 77 11.40 20.36 7.24
C PHE A 77 11.08 21.01 5.88
N ILE A 78 9.88 21.58 5.77
CA ILE A 78 9.38 22.19 4.53
C ILE A 78 10.35 23.18 3.89
N GLY A 79 11.08 23.92 4.71
CA GLY A 79 12.07 24.92 4.23
C GLY A 79 13.11 24.33 3.30
N GLU A 80 13.36 23.04 3.41
CA GLU A 80 14.37 22.27 2.65
C GLU A 80 13.74 21.53 1.46
N THR A 81 12.42 21.60 1.30
CA THR A 81 11.71 20.91 0.23
C THR A 81 11.33 21.83 -0.93
N LYS A 82 11.15 21.23 -2.12
CA LYS A 82 10.63 21.92 -3.32
C LYS A 82 9.22 22.48 -3.18
N PHE A 83 8.49 22.11 -2.12
CA PHE A 83 7.08 22.49 -1.93
C PHE A 83 6.87 23.79 -1.19
N LYS A 84 7.92 24.38 -0.63
CA LYS A 84 7.90 25.60 0.21
C LYS A 84 7.01 26.72 -0.32
N ASN A 85 7.01 26.94 -1.63
CA ASN A 85 6.28 28.05 -2.28
C ASN A 85 5.06 27.59 -3.10
N ILE A 86 4.72 26.30 -3.07
CA ILE A 86 3.68 25.71 -3.93
C ILE A 86 2.46 25.30 -3.10
N VAL A 87 2.69 24.91 -1.85
CA VAL A 87 1.67 24.36 -0.95
C VAL A 87 1.58 25.25 0.30
N LYS A 88 0.36 25.43 0.82
CA LYS A 88 0.15 26.14 2.10
C LYS A 88 0.44 25.20 3.27
N PHE A 89 1.45 25.53 4.06
CA PHE A 89 1.87 24.72 5.19
C PHE A 89 1.62 25.38 6.55
N GLY A 90 1.28 24.58 7.53
CA GLY A 90 1.36 24.91 8.94
C GLY A 90 2.81 24.88 9.45
N LYS A 91 2.99 25.08 10.75
CA LYS A 91 4.30 24.94 11.42
C LYS A 91 4.63 23.47 11.68
N ASN A 92 5.92 23.15 11.75
CA ASN A 92 6.44 21.82 12.09
C ASN A 92 5.92 20.68 11.20
N VAL A 93 5.72 20.94 9.90
CA VAL A 93 5.37 19.88 8.94
C VAL A 93 6.65 19.22 8.45
N LEU A 94 6.66 17.89 8.41
CA LEU A 94 7.78 17.07 7.94
C LEU A 94 7.38 16.34 6.65
N ILE A 95 8.29 16.31 5.68
CA ILE A 95 8.06 15.71 4.36
C ILE A 95 9.16 14.70 4.06
N GLY A 96 8.77 13.46 3.79
CA GLY A 96 9.67 12.36 3.44
C GLY A 96 10.15 12.38 1.99
N ALA A 97 11.06 11.50 1.69
CA ALA A 97 11.63 11.35 0.35
C ALA A 97 10.58 10.89 -0.67
N ASN A 98 10.75 11.29 -1.94
CA ASN A 98 9.86 10.92 -3.06
C ASN A 98 8.38 11.29 -2.87
N VAL A 99 8.06 12.24 -1.99
CA VAL A 99 6.71 12.77 -1.86
C VAL A 99 6.36 13.62 -3.08
N SER A 100 5.13 13.52 -3.55
CA SER A 100 4.54 14.41 -4.53
C SER A 100 3.29 15.08 -3.96
N ILE A 101 3.18 16.40 -4.16
CA ILE A 101 2.01 17.18 -3.70
C ILE A 101 1.57 18.07 -4.87
N GLY A 102 0.29 17.96 -5.21
CA GLY A 102 -0.35 18.74 -6.27
C GLY A 102 -0.63 20.18 -5.89
N LYS A 103 -1.25 20.91 -6.82
CA LYS A 103 -1.59 22.34 -6.66
C LYS A 103 -2.77 22.53 -5.69
N ASN A 104 -2.85 23.73 -5.09
CA ASN A 104 -3.95 24.13 -4.20
C ASN A 104 -4.13 23.21 -3.00
N CYS A 105 -3.06 22.62 -2.50
CA CYS A 105 -3.09 21.81 -1.29
C CYS A 105 -2.76 22.65 -0.05
N SER A 106 -3.28 22.20 1.09
CA SER A 106 -2.91 22.72 2.41
C SER A 106 -2.61 21.60 3.37
N ILE A 107 -1.58 21.74 4.20
CA ILE A 107 -1.19 20.77 5.22
C ILE A 107 -1.05 21.50 6.55
N GLY A 108 -1.81 21.05 7.54
CA GLY A 108 -1.89 21.63 8.87
C GLY A 108 -0.64 21.43 9.71
N HIS A 109 -0.63 22.05 10.89
CA HIS A 109 0.50 22.02 11.82
C HIS A 109 0.88 20.62 12.30
N ASN A 110 2.15 20.38 12.57
CA ASN A 110 2.67 19.13 13.15
C ASN A 110 2.31 17.85 12.35
N SER A 111 2.04 17.97 11.05
CA SER A 111 1.70 16.83 10.21
C SER A 111 2.95 16.25 9.54
N ILE A 112 2.93 14.92 9.34
CA ILE A 112 4.05 14.16 8.77
C ILE A 112 3.57 13.45 7.51
N ILE A 113 4.20 13.76 6.38
CA ILE A 113 3.97 13.09 5.10
C ILE A 113 5.20 12.22 4.84
N GLU A 114 5.10 10.93 5.11
CA GLU A 114 6.23 10.01 4.98
C GLU A 114 6.58 9.72 3.52
N LYS A 115 7.70 9.04 3.31
CA LYS A 115 8.24 8.71 1.98
C LYS A 115 7.22 8.05 1.06
N ASN A 116 7.38 8.31 -0.26
CA ASN A 116 6.59 7.73 -1.34
C ASN A 116 5.08 8.03 -1.29
N VAL A 117 4.64 8.99 -0.49
CA VAL A 117 3.24 9.45 -0.49
C VAL A 117 2.99 10.35 -1.69
N SER A 118 1.85 10.13 -2.36
CA SER A 118 1.38 10.99 -3.44
C SER A 118 0.07 11.67 -3.05
N ILE A 119 0.04 13.01 -3.10
CA ILE A 119 -1.16 13.82 -2.85
C ILE A 119 -1.46 14.58 -4.13
N SER A 120 -2.65 14.38 -4.69
CA SER A 120 -3.13 15.08 -5.89
C SER A 120 -3.64 16.49 -5.56
N ASP A 121 -4.13 17.22 -6.58
CA ASP A 121 -4.56 18.61 -6.45
C ASP A 121 -5.78 18.80 -5.53
N ASN A 122 -5.91 20.02 -4.97
CA ASN A 122 -7.05 20.50 -4.19
C ASN A 122 -7.31 19.68 -2.91
N CYS A 123 -6.27 19.18 -2.25
CA CYS A 123 -6.39 18.43 -1.01
C CYS A 123 -6.17 19.32 0.22
N SER A 124 -6.93 19.04 1.29
CA SER A 124 -6.79 19.70 2.58
C SER A 124 -6.47 18.66 3.64
N ILE A 125 -5.26 18.74 4.19
CA ILE A 125 -4.79 17.86 5.25
C ILE A 125 -4.79 18.68 6.55
N GLY A 126 -5.43 18.15 7.58
CA GLY A 126 -5.53 18.76 8.89
C GLY A 126 -4.20 18.81 9.65
N SER A 127 -4.27 19.19 10.92
CA SER A 127 -3.14 19.21 11.84
C SER A 127 -2.93 17.86 12.54
N ASN A 128 -1.71 17.57 12.95
CA ASN A 128 -1.33 16.30 13.61
C ASN A 128 -1.69 15.05 12.77
N VAL A 129 -1.67 15.16 11.45
CA VAL A 129 -1.96 14.06 10.54
C VAL A 129 -0.68 13.34 10.17
N VAL A 130 -0.72 12.01 10.15
CA VAL A 130 0.37 11.17 9.62
C VAL A 130 -0.12 10.44 8.38
N ILE A 131 0.56 10.62 7.25
CA ILE A 131 0.25 9.90 6.01
C ILE A 131 1.46 9.08 5.61
N ARG A 132 1.27 7.78 5.39
CA ARG A 132 2.31 6.83 4.95
C ARG A 132 1.76 5.87 3.91
N ASN A 133 2.62 5.41 3.00
CA ASN A 133 2.30 4.36 2.01
C ASN A 133 0.96 4.57 1.27
N SER A 134 0.61 5.81 0.93
CA SER A 134 -0.74 6.16 0.44
C SER A 134 -0.74 7.01 -0.80
N VAL A 135 -1.78 6.85 -1.61
CA VAL A 135 -2.08 7.70 -2.76
C VAL A 135 -3.38 8.46 -2.50
N ILE A 136 -3.27 9.75 -2.21
CA ILE A 136 -4.41 10.64 -1.96
C ILE A 136 -4.83 11.27 -3.29
N LYS A 137 -6.05 10.99 -3.74
CA LYS A 137 -6.60 11.50 -4.99
C LYS A 137 -7.05 12.96 -4.85
N LYS A 138 -7.53 13.57 -5.95
CA LYS A 138 -7.98 14.97 -5.97
C LYS A 138 -9.16 15.23 -5.04
N ASN A 139 -9.23 16.46 -4.51
CA ASN A 139 -10.35 16.97 -3.71
C ASN A 139 -10.60 16.20 -2.40
N VAL A 140 -9.57 15.58 -1.83
CA VAL A 140 -9.67 14.87 -0.55
C VAL A 140 -9.46 15.82 0.61
N ARG A 141 -10.28 15.67 1.65
CA ARG A 141 -10.10 16.34 2.95
C ARG A 141 -9.82 15.29 4.02
N ILE A 142 -8.69 15.44 4.72
CA ILE A 142 -8.29 14.62 5.87
C ILE A 142 -8.35 15.53 7.11
N LEU A 143 -9.09 15.10 8.13
CA LEU A 143 -9.30 15.88 9.34
C LEU A 143 -8.13 15.73 10.32
N ASP A 144 -8.09 16.63 11.32
CA ASP A 144 -7.06 16.64 12.33
C ASP A 144 -6.93 15.29 13.06
N ASN A 145 -5.71 14.96 13.49
CA ASN A 145 -5.37 13.74 14.24
C ASN A 145 -5.62 12.41 13.47
N SER A 146 -5.79 12.46 12.15
CA SER A 146 -5.96 11.25 11.34
C SER A 146 -4.62 10.57 11.07
N ILE A 147 -4.63 9.22 11.03
CA ILE A 147 -3.49 8.42 10.58
C ILE A 147 -3.93 7.61 9.37
N ILE A 148 -3.29 7.86 8.21
CA ILE A 148 -3.58 7.20 6.94
C ILE A 148 -2.43 6.27 6.58
N GLY A 149 -2.77 5.06 6.10
CA GLY A 149 -1.77 4.07 5.68
C GLY A 149 -1.08 3.33 6.83
N LYS A 150 -1.63 3.41 8.04
CA LYS A 150 -1.20 2.58 9.18
C LYS A 150 -1.45 1.11 8.88
N HIS A 151 -0.54 0.24 9.30
CA HIS A 151 -0.72 -1.19 9.14
C HIS A 151 -1.96 -1.68 9.89
N GLY A 152 -2.80 -2.43 9.17
CA GLY A 152 -3.99 -3.04 9.77
C GLY A 152 -3.64 -4.20 10.69
N PHE A 153 -4.63 -4.61 11.48
CA PHE A 153 -4.53 -5.75 12.38
C PHE A 153 -5.08 -7.00 11.70
N GLY A 154 -4.25 -7.61 10.83
CA GLY A 154 -4.61 -8.83 10.10
C GLY A 154 -3.61 -9.95 10.34
N PHE A 155 -4.09 -11.13 10.76
CA PHE A 155 -3.27 -12.31 11.00
C PHE A 155 -3.90 -13.54 10.40
N PHE A 156 -3.06 -14.44 9.87
CA PHE A 156 -3.46 -15.79 9.49
C PHE A 156 -3.01 -16.78 10.56
N PRO A 157 -3.94 -17.59 11.11
CA PRO A 157 -3.57 -18.66 12.02
C PRO A 157 -2.64 -19.66 11.34
N ASN A 158 -1.57 -20.06 12.03
CA ASN A 158 -0.68 -21.12 11.64
C ASN A 158 -0.32 -21.97 12.86
N LYS A 159 0.19 -23.20 12.67
CA LYS A 159 0.41 -24.18 13.74
C LYS A 159 1.25 -23.64 14.92
N ASP A 160 2.34 -22.93 14.61
CA ASP A 160 3.29 -22.48 15.64
C ASP A 160 3.09 -21.04 16.06
N LYS A 161 2.59 -20.19 15.16
CA LYS A 161 2.38 -18.75 15.41
C LYS A 161 1.45 -18.14 14.38
N ASN A 162 0.77 -17.08 14.76
CA ASN A 162 0.00 -16.28 13.80
C ASN A 162 0.95 -15.51 12.85
N ILE A 163 0.65 -15.54 11.58
CA ILE A 163 1.41 -14.82 10.55
C ILE A 163 0.68 -13.52 10.26
N ARG A 164 1.35 -12.39 10.50
CA ARG A 164 0.82 -11.08 10.17
C ARG A 164 0.80 -10.89 8.66
N TYR A 165 -0.31 -10.38 8.14
CA TYR A 165 -0.41 -9.99 6.73
C TYR A 165 0.24 -8.63 6.52
N PRO A 166 1.19 -8.48 5.59
CA PRO A 166 1.82 -7.19 5.30
C PRO A 166 0.84 -6.27 4.58
N HIS A 167 0.68 -5.05 5.08
CA HIS A 167 -0.09 -3.99 4.44
C HIS A 167 0.88 -3.04 3.74
N ILE A 168 0.81 -2.96 2.43
CA ILE A 168 1.78 -2.26 1.58
C ILE A 168 1.28 -0.92 1.04
N GLY A 169 0.03 -0.56 1.29
CA GLY A 169 -0.50 0.74 0.85
C GLY A 169 -1.98 0.94 1.15
N ALA A 170 -2.41 2.22 1.01
CA ALA A 170 -3.78 2.70 1.12
C ALA A 170 -4.09 3.77 0.06
#